data_ea222f36e06e6a76db5d51f41a79efe0
#
_entry.id   ea222f36e06e6a76db5d51f41a79efe0
#
_cell.length_a   1.000
_cell.length_b   1.000
_cell.length_c   1.000
_cell.angle_alpha   90.00
_cell.angle_beta   90.00
_cell.angle_gamma   90.00
#
_symmetry.space_group_name_H-M   'P 1'
#
loop_
_entity.id
_entity.type
_entity.pdbx_description
1 polymer ?
#
loop_
_entity_poly.entity_id
_entity_poly.type
_entity_poly.pdbx_seq_one_letter_code
_entity_poly.pdbx_strand_id
1 'polypeptide(L)'
;KASDFQKLFENYDPVVPDLNKLGEWLTTRDGMRYGKLKRSMNHKLVVEQFQPLNFMIKGDMKPKMDMSSYSQYDPPSNIIYYKNCINLFYSPLFLEIFDRITYCLKGKVIMYSGMNLTTLADLIGSSL
;
A
#
# COMPACT_ATOMS: atom_id res chain seq x y z
N LYS A 1 4.93 13.77 20.25
CA LYS A 1 3.50 13.87 20.64
C LYS A 1 2.65 14.06 19.41
N ALA A 2 1.37 13.68 19.45
CA ALA A 2 0.43 13.83 18.32
C ALA A 2 0.33 15.30 17.86
N SER A 3 0.38 16.26 18.78
CA SER A 3 0.37 17.69 18.48
C SER A 3 1.59 18.16 17.68
N ASP A 4 2.74 17.54 17.89
CA ASP A 4 3.96 17.88 17.15
C ASP A 4 3.89 17.36 15.72
N PHE A 5 3.27 16.20 15.53
CA PHE A 5 3.04 15.62 14.22
C PHE A 5 2.03 16.44 13.41
N GLN A 6 0.96 16.90 14.04
CA GLN A 6 -0.02 17.78 13.41
C GLN A 6 0.62 19.07 12.87
N LYS A 7 1.49 19.71 13.63
CA LYS A 7 2.21 20.92 13.21
C LYS A 7 3.07 20.73 11.96
N LEU A 8 3.60 19.52 11.76
CA LEU A 8 4.38 19.20 10.55
C LEU A 8 3.52 19.23 9.28
N PHE A 9 2.22 18.98 9.39
CA PHE A 9 1.30 18.96 8.26
C PHE A 9 0.50 20.27 8.07
N GLU A 10 0.54 21.20 9.01
CA GLU A 10 -0.24 22.45 8.93
C GLU A 10 0.15 23.33 7.72
N ASN A 11 1.38 23.22 7.24
CA ASN A 11 1.90 24.00 6.11
C ASN A 11 1.87 23.26 4.78
N TYR A 12 1.29 22.06 4.73
CA TYR A 12 1.19 21.31 3.49
C TYR A 12 -0.12 21.58 2.77
N ASP A 13 -0.05 21.64 1.44
CA ASP A 13 -1.23 21.68 0.60
C ASP A 13 -2.12 20.45 0.81
N PRO A 14 -3.44 20.58 0.60
CA PRO A 14 -4.34 19.42 0.65
C PRO A 14 -3.86 18.29 -0.25
N VAL A 15 -4.06 17.05 0.20
CA VAL A 15 -3.78 15.87 -0.63
C VAL A 15 -4.86 15.76 -1.69
N VAL A 16 -4.46 15.84 -2.95
CA VAL A 16 -5.35 15.74 -4.11
C VAL A 16 -4.91 14.60 -5.02
N PRO A 17 -5.82 13.99 -5.82
CA PRO A 17 -5.45 13.01 -6.81
C PRO A 17 -4.44 13.60 -7.81
N ASP A 18 -3.32 12.91 -8.02
CA ASP A 18 -2.25 13.30 -8.93
C ASP A 18 -2.01 12.19 -9.95
N LEU A 19 -2.10 12.54 -11.23
CA LEU A 19 -1.88 11.60 -12.34
C LEU A 19 -0.43 11.10 -12.39
N ASN A 20 0.54 11.90 -11.96
CA ASN A 20 1.94 11.47 -11.90
C ASN A 20 2.12 10.37 -10.84
N LYS A 21 1.52 10.55 -9.67
CA LYS A 21 1.51 9.52 -8.61
C LYS A 21 0.77 8.25 -9.05
N LEU A 22 -0.31 8.40 -9.80
CA LEU A 22 -1.00 7.26 -10.40
C LEU A 22 -0.08 6.50 -11.37
N GLY A 23 0.65 7.20 -12.22
CA GLY A 23 1.65 6.63 -13.12
C GLY A 23 2.74 5.87 -12.38
N GLU A 24 3.32 6.46 -11.34
CA GLU A 24 4.31 5.81 -10.47
C GLU A 24 3.77 4.52 -9.85
N TRP A 25 2.57 4.57 -9.30
CA TRP A 25 1.95 3.39 -8.69
C TRP A 25 1.68 2.29 -9.72
N LEU A 26 1.21 2.63 -10.92
CA LEU A 26 0.94 1.67 -11.99
C LEU A 26 2.21 0.96 -12.45
N THR A 27 3.34 1.64 -12.53
CA THR A 27 4.61 1.04 -12.93
C THR A 27 5.11 -0.02 -11.96
N THR A 28 4.68 0.02 -10.69
CA THR A 28 5.04 -0.99 -9.69
C THR A 28 4.19 -2.27 -9.77
N ARG A 29 3.20 -2.32 -10.66
CA ARG A 29 2.30 -3.48 -10.82
C ARG A 29 2.85 -4.44 -11.87
N ASP A 30 2.61 -5.74 -11.68
CA ASP A 30 2.91 -6.74 -12.71
C ASP A 30 2.09 -6.50 -14.00
N GLY A 31 2.57 -7.01 -15.13
CA GLY A 31 1.97 -6.71 -16.43
C GLY A 31 0.50 -7.12 -16.56
N MET A 32 0.09 -8.24 -15.96
CA MET A 32 -1.30 -8.71 -15.98
C MET A 32 -2.20 -7.76 -15.16
N ARG A 33 -1.76 -7.38 -13.97
CA ARG A 33 -2.50 -6.46 -13.10
C ARG A 33 -2.55 -5.06 -13.69
N TYR A 34 -1.44 -4.60 -14.27
CA TYR A 34 -1.37 -3.33 -14.99
C TYR A 34 -2.43 -3.24 -16.09
N GLY A 35 -2.54 -4.28 -16.93
CA GLY A 35 -3.53 -4.32 -18.01
C GLY A 35 -4.98 -4.27 -17.51
N LYS A 36 -5.29 -4.95 -16.39
CA LYS A 36 -6.62 -4.90 -15.76
C LYS A 36 -6.93 -3.50 -15.20
N LEU A 37 -5.97 -2.89 -14.53
CA LEU A 37 -6.10 -1.55 -13.96
C LEU A 37 -6.26 -0.49 -15.04
N LYS A 38 -5.47 -0.54 -16.10
CA LYS A 38 -5.56 0.38 -17.23
C LYS A 38 -6.93 0.35 -17.91
N ARG A 39 -7.52 -0.83 -18.09
CA ARG A 39 -8.89 -0.95 -18.59
C ARG A 39 -9.92 -0.32 -17.66
N SER A 40 -9.71 -0.41 -16.36
CA SER A 40 -10.61 0.17 -15.37
C SER A 40 -10.53 1.69 -15.27
N MET A 41 -9.51 2.34 -15.80
CA MET A 41 -9.39 3.81 -15.82
C MET A 41 -10.49 4.51 -16.63
N ASN A 42 -11.10 3.80 -17.58
CA ASN A 42 -12.17 4.35 -18.41
C ASN A 42 -13.56 4.32 -17.74
N HIS A 43 -13.67 3.69 -16.58
CA HIS A 43 -14.93 3.64 -15.84
C HIS A 43 -15.13 4.89 -15.00
N LYS A 44 -16.32 5.50 -15.10
CA LYS A 44 -16.69 6.59 -14.19
C LYS A 44 -16.74 6.07 -12.75
N LEU A 45 -16.17 6.85 -11.87
CA LEU A 45 -16.27 6.61 -10.44
C LEU A 45 -17.63 7.12 -9.94
N VAL A 46 -18.47 6.25 -9.42
CA VAL A 46 -19.77 6.57 -8.83
C VAL A 46 -19.81 6.15 -7.36
N VAL A 47 -20.59 6.87 -6.56
CA VAL A 47 -20.62 6.68 -5.09
C VAL A 47 -21.02 5.26 -4.71
N GLU A 48 -21.92 4.65 -5.46
CA GLU A 48 -22.38 3.28 -5.21
C GLU A 48 -21.28 2.22 -5.34
N GLN A 49 -20.19 2.53 -6.02
CA GLN A 49 -19.04 1.61 -6.17
C GLN A 49 -18.17 1.51 -4.91
N PHE A 50 -18.31 2.46 -3.97
CA PHE A 50 -17.55 2.44 -2.72
C PHE A 50 -18.11 1.47 -1.68
N GLN A 51 -19.35 1.04 -1.83
CA GLN A 51 -20.00 0.14 -0.87
C GLN A 51 -19.67 -1.34 -1.07
N PRO A 52 -19.73 -1.92 -2.30
CA PRO A 52 -19.49 -3.34 -2.47
C PRO A 52 -18.00 -3.66 -2.33
N LEU A 53 -17.71 -4.58 -1.42
CA LEU A 53 -16.41 -5.17 -1.24
C LEU A 53 -16.37 -6.55 -1.91
N ASN A 54 -15.28 -6.84 -2.58
CA ASN A 54 -14.99 -8.17 -3.07
C ASN A 54 -14.28 -8.97 -1.99
N PHE A 55 -14.49 -10.27 -2.01
CA PHE A 55 -13.94 -11.20 -1.04
C PHE A 55 -13.21 -12.33 -1.76
N MET A 56 -12.08 -12.73 -1.24
CA MET A 56 -11.36 -13.93 -1.65
C MET A 56 -10.65 -14.58 -0.48
N ILE A 57 -10.45 -15.87 -0.57
CA ILE A 57 -9.63 -16.62 0.36
C ILE A 57 -8.20 -16.63 -0.18
N LYS A 58 -7.23 -16.34 0.68
CA LYS A 58 -5.81 -16.41 0.32
C LYS A 58 -5.42 -17.87 0.09
N GLY A 59 -5.02 -18.19 -1.14
CA GLY A 59 -4.69 -19.55 -1.57
C GLY A 59 -3.23 -19.94 -1.37
N ASP A 60 -2.43 -19.15 -0.66
CA ASP A 60 -1.02 -19.46 -0.44
C ASP A 60 -0.89 -20.70 0.46
N MET A 61 -0.37 -21.77 -0.09
CA MET A 61 0.00 -22.95 0.67
C MET A 61 1.28 -22.66 1.46
N LYS A 62 1.20 -22.73 2.77
CA LYS A 62 2.38 -22.69 3.65
C LYS A 62 2.68 -24.08 4.15
N PRO A 63 3.93 -24.55 4.08
CA PRO A 63 4.29 -25.80 4.71
C PRO A 63 4.08 -25.68 6.22
N LYS A 64 3.43 -26.68 6.81
CA LYS A 64 3.27 -26.75 8.25
C LYS A 64 4.59 -27.20 8.85
N MET A 65 5.24 -26.31 9.58
CA MET A 65 6.53 -26.58 10.22
C MET A 65 6.38 -27.27 11.57
N ASP A 66 5.22 -27.15 12.22
CA ASP A 66 4.92 -27.78 13.50
C ASP A 66 4.19 -29.10 13.26
N MET A 67 4.85 -30.20 13.61
CA MET A 67 4.32 -31.56 13.53
C MET A 67 3.58 -32.01 14.80
N SER A 68 3.52 -31.18 15.83
CA SER A 68 2.95 -31.55 17.15
C SER A 68 1.44 -31.68 17.15
N SER A 69 0.75 -31.16 16.12
CA SER A 69 -0.71 -31.16 16.07
C SER A 69 -1.21 -31.34 14.64
N TYR A 70 -1.42 -32.60 14.25
CA TYR A 70 -1.95 -32.94 12.92
C TYR A 70 -3.38 -32.45 12.65
N SER A 71 -4.14 -32.14 13.70
CA SER A 71 -5.55 -31.78 13.62
C SER A 71 -5.83 -30.27 13.56
N GLN A 72 -4.85 -29.43 13.83
CA GLN A 72 -5.03 -27.98 13.81
C GLN A 72 -4.45 -27.39 12.53
N TYR A 73 -5.32 -26.95 11.64
CA TYR A 73 -4.97 -26.14 10.49
C TYR A 73 -5.16 -24.67 10.83
N ASP A 74 -4.22 -23.83 10.44
CA ASP A 74 -4.44 -22.39 10.51
C ASP A 74 -5.67 -22.03 9.67
N PRO A 75 -6.57 -21.21 10.20
CA PRO A 75 -7.73 -20.79 9.43
C PRO A 75 -7.28 -20.02 8.18
N PRO A 76 -7.96 -20.20 7.06
CA PRO A 76 -7.61 -19.50 5.83
C PRO A 76 -7.75 -17.97 6.02
N SER A 77 -6.77 -17.22 5.55
CA SER A 77 -6.82 -15.78 5.60
C SER A 77 -7.81 -15.24 4.57
N ASN A 78 -8.70 -14.38 5.03
CA ASN A 78 -9.67 -13.68 4.18
C ASN A 78 -9.07 -12.38 3.65
N ILE A 79 -9.24 -12.13 2.36
CA ILE A 79 -8.84 -10.88 1.71
C ILE A 79 -10.11 -10.16 1.26
N ILE A 80 -10.28 -8.95 1.74
CA ILE A 80 -11.36 -8.06 1.31
C ILE A 80 -10.73 -6.95 0.48
N TYR A 81 -11.31 -6.67 -0.69
CA TYR A 81 -10.75 -5.67 -1.58
C TYR A 81 -11.82 -4.92 -2.36
N TYR A 82 -11.53 -3.68 -2.70
CA TYR A 82 -12.38 -2.86 -3.55
C TYR A 82 -12.20 -3.18 -5.04
N LYS A 83 -13.13 -2.72 -5.84
CA LYS A 83 -12.99 -2.73 -7.31
C LYS A 83 -11.76 -1.92 -7.74
N ASN A 84 -11.24 -2.24 -8.91
CA ASN A 84 -10.03 -1.59 -9.44
C ASN A 84 -10.17 -0.07 -9.59
N CYS A 85 -11.35 0.44 -9.96
CA CYS A 85 -11.59 1.89 -10.07
C CYS A 85 -11.41 2.62 -8.73
N ILE A 86 -11.80 2.00 -7.63
CA ILE A 86 -11.59 2.55 -6.27
C ILE A 86 -10.10 2.55 -5.92
N ASN A 87 -9.39 1.45 -6.21
CA ASN A 87 -7.95 1.36 -5.97
C ASN A 87 -7.17 2.38 -6.81
N LEU A 88 -7.57 2.63 -8.06
CA LEU A 88 -6.97 3.66 -8.92
C LEU A 88 -7.16 5.07 -8.34
N PHE A 89 -8.28 5.32 -7.66
CA PHE A 89 -8.54 6.60 -7.02
C PHE A 89 -7.71 6.80 -5.74
N TYR A 90 -7.71 5.81 -4.85
CA TYR A 90 -7.06 5.95 -3.54
C TYR A 90 -5.55 5.73 -3.57
N SER A 91 -5.02 4.89 -4.47
CA SER A 91 -3.59 4.56 -4.46
C SER A 91 -2.67 5.76 -4.64
N PRO A 92 -2.92 6.72 -5.54
CA PRO A 92 -2.13 7.94 -5.63
C PRO A 92 -2.19 8.79 -4.37
N LEU A 93 -3.35 8.88 -3.72
CA LEU A 93 -3.53 9.62 -2.48
C LEU A 93 -2.69 9.02 -1.34
N PHE A 94 -2.71 7.70 -1.20
CA PHE A 94 -1.91 7.02 -0.19
C PHE A 94 -0.42 7.10 -0.46
N LEU A 95 0.02 7.07 -1.72
CA LEU A 95 1.43 7.32 -2.06
C LEU A 95 1.88 8.72 -1.64
N GLU A 96 1.08 9.73 -1.90
CA GLU A 96 1.37 11.10 -1.50
C GLU A 96 1.43 11.25 0.01
N ILE A 97 0.49 10.65 0.74
CA ILE A 97 0.50 10.63 2.21
C ILE A 97 1.75 9.93 2.73
N PHE A 98 2.11 8.78 2.14
CA PHE A 98 3.31 8.04 2.52
C PHE A 98 4.59 8.86 2.31
N ASP A 99 4.71 9.53 1.17
CA ASP A 99 5.87 10.37 0.86
C ASP A 99 5.99 11.54 1.83
N ARG A 100 4.88 12.20 2.18
CA ARG A 100 4.85 13.28 3.17
C ARG A 100 5.24 12.81 4.56
N ILE A 101 4.73 11.66 5.00
CA ILE A 101 5.10 11.07 6.29
C ILE A 101 6.59 10.74 6.29
N THR A 102 7.09 10.11 5.26
CA THR A 102 8.51 9.75 5.11
C THR A 102 9.40 10.99 5.17
N TYR A 103 9.01 12.07 4.48
CA TYR A 103 9.73 13.34 4.52
C TYR A 103 9.75 13.98 5.89
N CYS A 104 8.66 13.85 6.66
CA CYS A 104 8.57 14.39 8.02
C CYS A 104 9.33 13.57 9.07
N LEU A 105 9.64 12.31 8.79
CA LEU A 105 10.43 11.48 9.67
C LEU A 105 11.89 11.94 9.63
N LYS A 106 12.45 12.15 10.81
CA LYS A 106 13.83 12.62 10.97
C LYS A 106 14.69 11.59 11.67
N GLY A 107 15.94 11.55 11.25
CA GLY A 107 17.02 10.91 11.98
C GLY A 107 16.92 9.38 12.00
N LYS A 108 16.55 8.83 13.13
CA LYS A 108 16.68 7.41 13.42
C LYS A 108 15.48 6.53 12.98
N VAL A 109 14.48 7.14 12.36
CA VAL A 109 13.28 6.40 11.90
C VAL A 109 13.34 6.22 10.40
N ILE A 110 13.32 4.97 9.96
CA ILE A 110 13.38 4.60 8.54
C ILE A 110 12.07 3.89 8.17
N MET A 111 11.38 4.40 7.16
CA MET A 111 10.26 3.72 6.52
C MET A 111 10.81 2.84 5.39
N TYR A 112 10.89 1.54 5.62
CA TYR A 112 11.54 0.63 4.67
C TYR A 112 10.61 0.11 3.56
N SER A 113 9.34 0.38 3.60
CA SER A 113 8.39 -0.01 2.54
C SER A 113 8.84 0.48 1.17
N GLY A 114 8.88 -0.42 0.19
CA GLY A 114 9.34 -0.12 -1.16
C GLY A 114 10.85 -0.06 -1.34
N MET A 115 11.65 -0.28 -0.29
CA MET A 115 13.11 -0.40 -0.37
C MET A 115 13.53 -1.85 -0.61
N ASN A 116 14.62 -2.05 -1.35
CA ASN A 116 15.31 -3.32 -1.37
C ASN A 116 16.21 -3.47 -0.13
N LEU A 117 16.61 -4.70 0.15
CA LEU A 117 17.43 -5.00 1.34
C LEU A 117 18.79 -4.32 1.32
N THR A 118 19.39 -4.15 0.15
CA THR A 118 20.69 -3.48 -0.01
C THR A 118 20.58 -2.01 0.39
N THR A 119 19.59 -1.30 -0.13
CA THR A 119 19.33 0.11 0.23
C THR A 119 19.06 0.26 1.73
N LEU A 120 18.28 -0.65 2.33
CA LEU A 120 18.02 -0.64 3.76
C LEU A 120 19.29 -0.86 4.58
N ALA A 121 20.12 -1.83 4.18
CA ALA A 121 21.40 -2.12 4.84
C ALA A 121 22.35 -0.92 4.78
N ASP A 122 22.45 -0.25 3.63
CA ASP A 122 23.28 0.95 3.46
C ASP A 122 22.82 2.10 4.36
N LEU A 123 21.49 2.32 4.47
CA LEU A 123 20.92 3.33 5.35
C LEU A 123 21.19 3.03 6.82
N ILE A 124 21.05 1.77 7.25
CA ILE A 124 21.36 1.35 8.62
C ILE A 124 22.85 1.53 8.88
N GLY A 125 23.71 1.09 7.97
CA GLY A 125 25.16 1.22 8.08
C GLY A 125 25.63 2.67 8.19
N SER A 126 25.04 3.58 7.43
CA SER A 126 25.37 5.01 7.48
C SER A 126 24.86 5.70 8.76
N SER A 127 23.92 5.10 9.46
CA SER A 127 23.33 5.65 10.71
C SER A 127 24.07 5.18 11.97
N LEU A 128 24.93 4.19 11.84
CA LEU A 128 25.76 3.68 12.93
C LEU A 128 27.08 4.44 13.00
#